data_1048b7b40507bb43c53fcc2951790e1a
#
_entry.id   1048b7b40507bb43c53fcc2951790e1a
#
_cell.length_a   1.000
_cell.length_b   1.000
_cell.length_c   1.000
_cell.angle_alpha   90.00
_cell.angle_beta   90.00
_cell.angle_gamma   90.00
#
_symmetry.space_group_name_H-M   'P 1'
#
loop_
_entity.id
_entity.type
_entity.pdbx_description
1 polymer ?
#
loop_
_entity_poly.entity_id
_entity_poly.type
_entity_poly.pdbx_seq_one_letter_code
_entity_poly.pdbx_strand_id
1 'polypeptide(L)'
;GMYFTAEALEQATRPEVANHRAARLAAAQVGTVIDLGCGIGSDLIACARAGLTAAGVDRDPLRVAMAQANLDALSLSGATGVADAEQVDVAPFGAAFVDPARRNARGRTFRLDDWSPSWEFVRALLAGRAVAKVAPGIPHIEVPDGVEAEWVSVAGEVKEAALWSPVLATCARRATVIGRGGLASLTDEDDPFAGLEPPTAPVGGFLYEPDGAVIRAGLVTAVAAGV
;
A
#
# COMPACT_ATOMS: atom_id res chain seq x y z
N GLY A 1 -14.45 -12.67 16.22
CA GLY A 1 -12.98 -12.82 16.21
C GLY A 1 -12.50 -13.12 14.81
N MET A 2 -11.19 -13.00 14.54
CA MET A 2 -10.57 -13.38 13.26
C MET A 2 -9.83 -14.71 13.41
N TYR A 3 -9.78 -15.50 12.35
CA TYR A 3 -8.98 -16.71 12.22
C TYR A 3 -7.62 -16.36 11.63
N PHE A 4 -6.54 -16.83 12.24
CA PHE A 4 -5.18 -16.58 11.78
C PHE A 4 -4.18 -17.62 12.34
N THR A 5 -3.04 -17.77 11.67
CA THR A 5 -1.83 -18.34 12.25
C THR A 5 -0.92 -17.21 12.71
N ALA A 6 0.00 -17.46 13.66
CA ALA A 6 0.95 -16.44 14.12
C ALA A 6 1.75 -15.83 12.96
N GLU A 7 2.26 -16.68 12.05
CA GLU A 7 3.00 -16.25 10.87
C GLU A 7 2.15 -15.38 9.93
N ALA A 8 0.89 -15.79 9.64
CA ALA A 8 0.01 -15.04 8.77
C ALA A 8 -0.38 -13.68 9.36
N LEU A 9 -0.52 -13.61 10.70
CA LEU A 9 -0.83 -12.35 11.40
C LEU A 9 0.36 -11.37 11.34
N GLU A 10 1.59 -11.85 11.45
CA GLU A 10 2.80 -11.01 11.32
C GLU A 10 2.95 -10.39 9.93
N GLN A 11 2.47 -11.09 8.90
CA GLN A 11 2.51 -10.63 7.50
C GLN A 11 1.31 -9.78 7.11
N ALA A 12 0.21 -9.84 7.88
CA ALA A 12 -1.03 -9.15 7.56
C ALA A 12 -0.86 -7.62 7.61
N THR A 13 -1.46 -6.94 6.65
CA THR A 13 -1.56 -5.47 6.66
C THR A 13 -2.29 -4.99 7.92
N ARG A 14 -1.76 -3.97 8.57
CA ARG A 14 -2.42 -3.34 9.72
C ARG A 14 -3.78 -2.76 9.32
N PRO A 15 -4.81 -2.89 10.17
CA PRO A 15 -6.16 -2.43 9.84
C PRO A 15 -6.22 -0.94 9.43
N GLU A 16 -5.44 -0.08 10.07
CA GLU A 16 -5.40 1.35 9.78
C GLU A 16 -4.94 1.62 8.34
N VAL A 17 -3.91 0.89 7.90
CA VAL A 17 -3.33 1.00 6.55
C VAL A 17 -4.25 0.41 5.51
N ALA A 18 -4.80 -0.79 5.76
CA ALA A 18 -5.75 -1.44 4.87
C ALA A 18 -7.02 -0.59 4.68
N ASN A 19 -7.56 -0.01 5.78
CA ASN A 19 -8.73 0.87 5.73
C ASN A 19 -8.44 2.15 4.93
N HIS A 20 -7.26 2.75 5.09
CA HIS A 20 -6.85 3.92 4.30
C HIS A 20 -6.81 3.60 2.81
N ARG A 21 -6.17 2.49 2.42
CA ARG A 21 -6.12 2.03 1.03
C ARG A 21 -7.51 1.78 0.46
N ALA A 22 -8.36 1.06 1.20
CA ALA A 22 -9.73 0.77 0.79
C ALA A 22 -10.57 2.04 0.62
N ALA A 23 -10.40 3.04 1.50
CA ALA A 23 -11.08 4.33 1.39
C ALA A 23 -10.66 5.09 0.13
N ARG A 24 -9.36 5.08 -0.23
CA ARG A 24 -8.87 5.68 -1.48
C ARG A 24 -9.43 4.97 -2.71
N LEU A 25 -9.47 3.63 -2.72
CA LEU A 25 -10.07 2.85 -3.81
C LEU A 25 -11.57 3.14 -3.96
N ALA A 26 -12.29 3.26 -2.85
CA ALA A 26 -13.71 3.62 -2.86
C ALA A 26 -13.93 5.05 -3.39
N ALA A 27 -13.10 6.01 -2.97
CA ALA A 27 -13.14 7.38 -3.48
C ALA A 27 -12.84 7.47 -4.99
N ALA A 28 -11.97 6.59 -5.51
CA ALA A 28 -11.68 6.45 -6.93
C ALA A 28 -12.79 5.69 -7.71
N GLN A 29 -13.89 5.32 -7.03
CA GLN A 29 -15.07 4.67 -7.62
C GLN A 29 -14.75 3.40 -8.42
N VAL A 30 -13.81 2.58 -7.92
CA VAL A 30 -13.39 1.35 -8.63
C VAL A 30 -14.50 0.28 -8.65
N GLY A 31 -15.42 0.30 -7.68
CA GLY A 31 -16.56 -0.62 -7.58
C GLY A 31 -16.18 -2.04 -7.15
N THR A 32 -15.25 -2.66 -7.88
CA THR A 32 -14.81 -4.04 -7.64
C THR A 32 -13.29 -4.11 -7.49
N VAL A 33 -12.78 -4.94 -6.56
CA VAL A 33 -11.34 -5.12 -6.30
C VAL A 33 -11.01 -6.61 -6.24
N ILE A 34 -9.90 -6.99 -6.89
CA ILE A 34 -9.26 -8.31 -6.70
C ILE A 34 -7.97 -8.13 -5.89
N ASP A 35 -7.86 -8.87 -4.77
CA ASP A 35 -6.68 -8.93 -3.90
C ASP A 35 -5.82 -10.15 -4.29
N LEU A 36 -4.67 -9.90 -4.88
CA LEU A 36 -3.73 -10.88 -5.41
C LEU A 36 -2.68 -11.23 -4.34
N GLY A 37 -2.91 -12.31 -3.62
CA GLY A 37 -2.15 -12.71 -2.43
C GLY A 37 -2.84 -12.29 -1.15
N CYS A 38 -4.14 -12.53 -1.04
CA CYS A 38 -5.01 -11.98 0.01
C CYS A 38 -4.66 -12.45 1.44
N GLY A 39 -3.83 -13.47 1.59
CA GLY A 39 -3.43 -13.98 2.89
C GLY A 39 -4.66 -14.36 3.74
N ILE A 40 -4.75 -13.80 4.94
CA ILE A 40 -5.89 -14.00 5.85
C ILE A 40 -7.02 -12.98 5.64
N GLY A 41 -6.95 -12.15 4.59
CA GLY A 41 -8.00 -11.26 4.15
C GLY A 41 -8.01 -9.87 4.77
N SER A 42 -6.89 -9.35 5.29
CA SER A 42 -6.88 -8.01 5.93
C SER A 42 -7.32 -6.90 4.98
N ASP A 43 -6.73 -6.83 3.79
CA ASP A 43 -7.07 -5.84 2.77
C ASP A 43 -8.44 -6.12 2.14
N LEU A 44 -8.75 -7.40 1.92
CA LEU A 44 -10.05 -7.85 1.44
C LEU A 44 -11.20 -7.41 2.36
N ILE A 45 -11.05 -7.58 3.68
CA ILE A 45 -12.00 -7.13 4.70
C ILE A 45 -12.15 -5.61 4.68
N ALA A 46 -11.06 -4.87 4.56
CA ALA A 46 -11.08 -3.41 4.49
C ALA A 46 -11.84 -2.93 3.25
N CYS A 47 -11.60 -3.54 2.08
CA CYS A 47 -12.33 -3.25 0.85
C CYS A 47 -13.83 -3.54 0.98
N ALA A 48 -14.20 -4.69 1.54
CA ALA A 48 -15.61 -5.05 1.75
C ALA A 48 -16.30 -4.05 2.71
N ARG A 49 -15.63 -3.63 3.78
CA ARG A 49 -16.13 -2.60 4.71
C ARG A 49 -16.29 -1.24 4.08
N ALA A 50 -15.45 -0.89 3.12
CA ALA A 50 -15.55 0.34 2.35
C ALA A 50 -16.65 0.31 1.28
N GLY A 51 -17.42 -0.78 1.19
CA GLY A 51 -18.53 -0.95 0.25
C GLY A 51 -18.10 -1.40 -1.15
N LEU A 52 -16.85 -1.85 -1.32
CA LEU A 52 -16.37 -2.41 -2.57
C LEU A 52 -16.79 -3.90 -2.66
N THR A 53 -17.11 -4.36 -3.86
CA THR A 53 -17.23 -5.79 -4.14
C THR A 53 -15.80 -6.35 -4.21
N ALA A 54 -15.43 -7.18 -3.23
CA ALA A 54 -14.08 -7.65 -3.05
C ALA A 54 -13.95 -9.14 -3.33
N ALA A 55 -12.93 -9.52 -4.10
CA ALA A 55 -12.51 -10.90 -4.29
C ALA A 55 -11.02 -11.03 -3.92
N GLY A 56 -10.61 -12.19 -3.45
CA GLY A 56 -9.21 -12.44 -3.09
C GLY A 56 -8.73 -13.82 -3.51
N VAL A 57 -7.48 -13.90 -3.89
CA VAL A 57 -6.82 -15.18 -4.19
C VAL A 57 -5.52 -15.31 -3.42
N ASP A 58 -5.18 -16.55 -3.07
CA ASP A 58 -3.88 -16.91 -2.51
C ASP A 58 -3.52 -18.33 -2.98
N ARG A 59 -2.23 -18.64 -3.05
CA ARG A 59 -1.75 -20.00 -3.38
C ARG A 59 -1.97 -20.99 -2.25
N ASP A 60 -1.98 -20.50 -1.01
CA ASP A 60 -2.15 -21.33 0.19
C ASP A 60 -3.64 -21.54 0.49
N PRO A 61 -4.17 -22.79 0.35
CA PRO A 61 -5.58 -23.07 0.61
C PRO A 61 -5.99 -22.81 2.07
N LEU A 62 -5.05 -22.90 3.03
CA LEU A 62 -5.35 -22.59 4.42
C LEU A 62 -5.57 -21.07 4.61
N ARG A 63 -4.75 -20.24 3.98
CA ARG A 63 -4.93 -18.78 4.01
C ARG A 63 -6.26 -18.39 3.36
N VAL A 64 -6.60 -18.96 2.20
CA VAL A 64 -7.88 -18.75 1.53
C VAL A 64 -9.06 -19.12 2.42
N ALA A 65 -9.00 -20.29 3.07
CA ALA A 65 -10.05 -20.73 4.00
C ALA A 65 -10.19 -19.77 5.20
N MET A 66 -9.06 -19.29 5.76
CA MET A 66 -9.09 -18.29 6.83
C MET A 66 -9.66 -16.95 6.35
N ALA A 67 -9.30 -16.48 5.15
CA ALA A 67 -9.82 -15.24 4.59
C ALA A 67 -11.36 -15.31 4.43
N GLN A 68 -11.88 -16.41 3.87
CA GLN A 68 -13.33 -16.60 3.75
C GLN A 68 -14.00 -16.67 5.11
N ALA A 69 -13.47 -17.46 6.04
CA ALA A 69 -14.02 -17.55 7.39
C ALA A 69 -14.01 -16.20 8.14
N ASN A 70 -13.03 -15.34 7.87
CA ASN A 70 -12.96 -14.00 8.43
C ASN A 70 -14.02 -13.07 7.84
N LEU A 71 -14.28 -13.13 6.54
CA LEU A 71 -15.39 -12.40 5.90
C LEU A 71 -16.74 -12.84 6.50
N ASP A 72 -16.98 -14.15 6.57
CA ASP A 72 -18.21 -14.73 7.10
C ASP A 72 -18.43 -14.35 8.57
N ALA A 73 -17.38 -14.44 9.41
CA ALA A 73 -17.43 -14.07 10.83
C ALA A 73 -17.74 -12.58 11.06
N LEU A 74 -17.48 -11.73 10.07
CA LEU A 74 -17.73 -10.29 10.09
C LEU A 74 -19.01 -9.93 9.33
N SER A 75 -19.73 -10.92 8.77
CA SER A 75 -20.92 -10.72 7.93
C SER A 75 -20.64 -9.80 6.73
N LEU A 76 -19.46 -9.92 6.14
CA LEU A 76 -19.03 -9.15 4.97
C LEU A 76 -19.19 -10.01 3.70
N SER A 77 -19.65 -9.38 2.64
CA SER A 77 -19.69 -10.00 1.32
C SER A 77 -18.32 -9.95 0.66
N GLY A 78 -17.91 -11.09 0.11
CA GLY A 78 -16.66 -11.24 -0.64
C GLY A 78 -16.46 -12.70 -1.06
N ALA A 79 -15.56 -12.93 -1.99
CA ALA A 79 -15.25 -14.26 -2.48
C ALA A 79 -13.74 -14.51 -2.41
N THR A 80 -13.35 -15.74 -2.05
CA THR A 80 -11.95 -16.13 -2.03
C THR A 80 -11.73 -17.39 -2.85
N GLY A 81 -10.53 -17.55 -3.42
CA GLY A 81 -10.18 -18.70 -4.24
C GLY A 81 -8.72 -19.06 -4.17
N VAL A 82 -8.40 -20.36 -4.33
CA VAL A 82 -7.02 -20.82 -4.44
C VAL A 82 -6.54 -20.61 -5.87
N ALA A 83 -5.60 -19.72 -6.08
CA ALA A 83 -5.03 -19.46 -7.39
C ALA A 83 -3.62 -18.85 -7.28
N ASP A 84 -2.87 -18.97 -8.38
CA ASP A 84 -1.65 -18.20 -8.58
C ASP A 84 -2.01 -16.79 -9.06
N ALA A 85 -1.57 -15.76 -8.34
CA ALA A 85 -1.83 -14.36 -8.66
C ALA A 85 -1.46 -13.99 -10.11
N GLU A 86 -0.35 -14.55 -10.62
CA GLU A 86 0.12 -14.28 -11.99
C GLU A 86 -0.73 -14.93 -13.10
N GLN A 87 -1.69 -15.81 -12.72
CA GLN A 87 -2.58 -16.49 -13.66
C GLN A 87 -4.02 -15.97 -13.58
N VAL A 88 -4.30 -15.02 -12.70
CA VAL A 88 -5.64 -14.45 -12.54
C VAL A 88 -5.91 -13.42 -13.63
N ASP A 89 -7.04 -13.58 -14.34
CA ASP A 89 -7.55 -12.51 -15.20
C ASP A 89 -8.11 -11.38 -14.34
N VAL A 90 -7.44 -10.22 -14.35
CA VAL A 90 -7.85 -9.04 -13.60
C VAL A 90 -8.80 -8.11 -14.36
N ALA A 91 -9.01 -8.35 -15.65
CA ALA A 91 -9.83 -7.49 -16.51
C ALA A 91 -11.29 -7.31 -16.04
N PRO A 92 -11.96 -8.29 -15.41
CA PRO A 92 -13.31 -8.13 -14.89
C PRO A 92 -13.43 -7.19 -13.68
N PHE A 93 -12.30 -6.82 -13.04
CA PHE A 93 -12.30 -6.02 -11.82
C PHE A 93 -12.02 -4.55 -12.10
N GLY A 94 -12.62 -3.68 -11.29
CA GLY A 94 -12.38 -2.24 -11.35
C GLY A 94 -10.97 -1.83 -10.94
N ALA A 95 -10.31 -2.63 -10.07
CA ALA A 95 -8.90 -2.51 -9.74
C ALA A 95 -8.32 -3.81 -9.21
N ALA A 96 -6.99 -3.99 -9.35
CA ALA A 96 -6.24 -5.04 -8.67
C ALA A 96 -5.43 -4.45 -7.51
N PHE A 97 -5.34 -5.20 -6.40
CA PHE A 97 -4.37 -4.97 -5.34
C PHE A 97 -3.40 -6.14 -5.29
N VAL A 98 -2.12 -5.88 -5.07
CA VAL A 98 -1.10 -6.91 -4.94
C VAL A 98 -0.12 -6.59 -3.81
N ASP A 99 0.17 -7.57 -2.98
CA ASP A 99 1.19 -7.53 -1.91
C ASP A 99 2.25 -8.60 -2.16
N PRO A 100 3.30 -8.31 -2.96
CA PRO A 100 4.30 -9.30 -3.28
C PRO A 100 5.12 -9.70 -2.06
N ALA A 101 5.14 -10.99 -1.75
CA ALA A 101 5.99 -11.54 -0.69
C ALA A 101 7.44 -11.68 -1.15
N ARG A 102 8.41 -11.51 -0.26
CA ARG A 102 9.82 -11.82 -0.56
C ARG A 102 10.04 -13.32 -0.52
N ARG A 103 10.68 -13.89 -1.54
CA ARG A 103 10.98 -15.33 -1.63
C ARG A 103 12.10 -15.80 -0.69
N ASN A 104 12.99 -14.91 -0.25
CA ASN A 104 14.18 -15.28 0.50
C ASN A 104 14.25 -14.64 1.87
N ALA A 105 14.32 -15.51 2.90
CA ALA A 105 14.57 -15.14 4.29
C ALA A 105 16.04 -14.77 4.60
N ARG A 106 16.94 -14.73 3.59
CA ARG A 106 18.37 -14.47 3.76
C ARG A 106 18.73 -13.04 3.39
N GLY A 107 18.68 -12.14 4.38
CA GLY A 107 19.33 -10.84 4.31
C GLY A 107 18.46 -9.68 3.81
N ARG A 108 18.81 -8.46 4.27
CA ARG A 108 18.12 -7.19 4.04
C ARG A 108 18.45 -6.53 2.70
N THR A 109 18.86 -7.27 1.69
CA THR A 109 19.08 -6.71 0.34
C THR A 109 17.75 -6.52 -0.36
N PHE A 110 17.48 -5.27 -0.77
CA PHE A 110 16.34 -4.94 -1.59
C PHE A 110 16.63 -5.38 -3.03
N ARG A 111 16.18 -6.60 -3.39
CA ARG A 111 16.26 -7.12 -4.76
C ARG A 111 14.84 -7.41 -5.24
N LEU A 112 14.43 -6.70 -6.27
CA LEU A 112 13.12 -6.86 -6.91
C LEU A 112 12.94 -8.26 -7.52
N ASP A 113 14.04 -8.90 -7.93
CA ASP A 113 14.06 -10.25 -8.51
C ASP A 113 13.60 -11.36 -7.55
N ASP A 114 13.62 -11.09 -6.23
CA ASP A 114 13.26 -12.06 -5.19
C ASP A 114 11.77 -11.99 -4.80
N TRP A 115 10.95 -11.25 -5.54
CA TRP A 115 9.54 -11.06 -5.22
C TRP A 115 8.64 -12.12 -5.83
N SER A 116 7.52 -12.42 -5.15
CA SER A 116 6.44 -13.29 -5.63
C SER A 116 5.08 -12.71 -5.23
N PRO A 117 4.25 -12.29 -6.17
CA PRO A 117 4.48 -12.22 -7.63
C PRO A 117 5.70 -11.41 -8.05
N SER A 118 6.19 -11.66 -9.27
CA SER A 118 7.39 -11.02 -9.82
C SER A 118 7.24 -9.50 -9.97
N TRP A 119 8.36 -8.76 -9.92
CA TRP A 119 8.32 -7.31 -10.16
C TRP A 119 7.84 -6.96 -11.56
N GLU A 120 8.15 -7.79 -12.55
CA GLU A 120 7.65 -7.63 -13.92
C GLU A 120 6.12 -7.71 -13.97
N PHE A 121 5.53 -8.68 -13.28
CA PHE A 121 4.08 -8.80 -13.15
C PHE A 121 3.47 -7.57 -12.43
N VAL A 122 4.08 -7.11 -11.35
CA VAL A 122 3.63 -5.90 -10.63
C VAL A 122 3.65 -4.68 -11.55
N ARG A 123 4.70 -4.49 -12.33
CA ARG A 123 4.79 -3.39 -13.30
C ARG A 123 3.71 -3.50 -14.40
N ALA A 124 3.44 -4.72 -14.86
CA ALA A 124 2.37 -4.94 -15.85
C ALA A 124 0.98 -4.59 -15.26
N LEU A 125 0.71 -4.95 -14.00
CA LEU A 125 -0.52 -4.55 -13.30
C LEU A 125 -0.63 -3.03 -13.17
N LEU A 126 0.47 -2.34 -12.82
CA LEU A 126 0.51 -0.89 -12.66
C LEU A 126 0.33 -0.13 -13.98
N ALA A 127 0.49 -0.76 -15.13
CA ALA A 127 0.11 -0.18 -16.42
C ALA A 127 -1.41 -0.12 -16.62
N GLY A 128 -2.17 -0.89 -15.82
CA GLY A 128 -3.64 -0.89 -15.79
C GLY A 128 -4.17 -0.12 -14.58
N ARG A 129 -5.19 -0.66 -13.94
CA ARG A 129 -5.83 -0.10 -12.75
C ARG A 129 -5.47 -0.92 -11.52
N ALA A 130 -4.38 -0.57 -10.87
CA ALA A 130 -3.84 -1.37 -9.78
C ALA A 130 -3.18 -0.55 -8.67
N VAL A 131 -3.07 -1.17 -7.49
CA VAL A 131 -2.26 -0.72 -6.36
C VAL A 131 -1.33 -1.86 -5.96
N ALA A 132 -0.05 -1.56 -5.79
CA ALA A 132 0.92 -2.53 -5.31
C ALA A 132 1.52 -2.07 -3.97
N LYS A 133 1.43 -2.93 -2.94
CA LYS A 133 2.16 -2.74 -1.70
C LYS A 133 3.61 -3.14 -1.90
N VAL A 134 4.52 -2.30 -1.47
CA VAL A 134 5.96 -2.54 -1.58
C VAL A 134 6.67 -2.18 -0.28
N ALA A 135 7.91 -2.63 -0.14
CA ALA A 135 8.72 -2.26 1.02
C ALA A 135 8.93 -0.74 1.07
N PRO A 136 8.89 -0.11 2.27
CA PRO A 136 9.07 1.34 2.41
C PRO A 136 10.46 1.83 1.98
N GLY A 137 11.41 0.94 1.76
CA GLY A 137 12.75 1.24 1.25
C GLY A 137 12.87 1.17 -0.27
N ILE A 138 11.77 1.14 -1.03
CA ILE A 138 11.83 1.17 -2.49
C ILE A 138 12.60 2.42 -2.95
N PRO A 139 13.61 2.27 -3.82
CA PRO A 139 14.29 3.42 -4.42
C PRO A 139 13.32 4.20 -5.32
N HIS A 140 13.37 5.54 -5.28
CA HIS A 140 12.49 6.36 -6.13
C HIS A 140 12.68 6.09 -7.62
N ILE A 141 13.89 5.72 -8.04
CA ILE A 141 14.21 5.38 -9.46
C ILE A 141 13.50 4.09 -9.95
N GLU A 142 13.06 3.24 -9.01
CA GLU A 142 12.33 2.01 -9.34
C GLU A 142 10.82 2.23 -9.46
N VAL A 143 10.31 3.41 -9.06
CA VAL A 143 8.90 3.77 -9.24
C VAL A 143 8.65 4.04 -10.72
N PRO A 144 7.72 3.33 -11.39
CA PRO A 144 7.45 3.56 -12.79
C PRO A 144 6.90 4.96 -13.06
N ASP A 145 7.16 5.49 -14.24
CA ASP A 145 6.70 6.82 -14.64
C ASP A 145 5.17 6.95 -14.53
N GLY A 146 4.71 8.06 -13.96
CA GLY A 146 3.29 8.36 -13.76
C GLY A 146 2.62 7.61 -12.61
N VAL A 147 3.33 6.68 -11.96
CA VAL A 147 2.85 5.98 -10.76
C VAL A 147 3.04 6.87 -9.54
N GLU A 148 1.99 7.04 -8.73
CA GLU A 148 2.11 7.69 -7.42
C GLU A 148 2.75 6.71 -6.42
N ALA A 149 3.77 7.15 -5.71
CA ALA A 149 4.34 6.43 -4.58
C ALA A 149 3.90 7.08 -3.26
N GLU A 150 3.18 6.32 -2.44
CA GLU A 150 2.68 6.74 -1.14
C GLU A 150 3.39 5.97 -0.03
N TRP A 151 4.08 6.67 0.87
CA TRP A 151 4.64 6.08 2.10
C TRP A 151 3.67 6.30 3.26
N VAL A 152 3.34 5.21 3.96
CA VAL A 152 2.36 5.23 5.04
C VAL A 152 3.04 4.90 6.36
N SER A 153 2.92 5.79 7.34
CA SER A 153 3.34 5.55 8.72
C SER A 153 2.13 5.40 9.65
N VAL A 154 2.31 4.58 10.68
CA VAL A 154 1.35 4.42 11.78
C VAL A 154 2.08 4.61 13.09
N ALA A 155 1.63 5.58 13.89
CA ALA A 155 2.21 5.92 15.19
C ALA A 155 3.73 6.17 15.13
N GLY A 156 4.21 6.88 14.09
CA GLY A 156 5.60 7.25 13.89
C GLY A 156 6.48 6.18 13.23
N GLU A 157 5.92 5.03 12.84
CA GLU A 157 6.67 3.96 12.20
C GLU A 157 6.17 3.73 10.77
N VAL A 158 7.07 3.86 9.78
CA VAL A 158 6.73 3.61 8.37
C VAL A 158 6.44 2.12 8.17
N LYS A 159 5.25 1.81 7.68
CA LYS A 159 4.78 0.42 7.52
C LYS A 159 4.99 -0.11 6.11
N GLU A 160 4.70 0.70 5.11
CA GLU A 160 4.78 0.31 3.72
C GLU A 160 4.97 1.51 2.80
N ALA A 161 5.28 1.22 1.54
CA ALA A 161 4.97 2.10 0.44
C ALA A 161 3.88 1.43 -0.43
N ALA A 162 2.95 2.23 -0.94
CA ALA A 162 1.91 1.79 -1.87
C ALA A 162 2.13 2.51 -3.21
N LEU A 163 2.19 1.74 -4.29
CA LEU A 163 2.31 2.24 -5.66
C LEU A 163 0.93 2.25 -6.30
N TRP A 164 0.46 3.42 -6.66
CA TRP A 164 -0.84 3.64 -7.29
C TRP A 164 -0.66 3.87 -8.79
N SER A 165 -1.29 3.05 -9.61
CA SER A 165 -1.21 3.18 -11.08
C SER A 165 -1.61 4.58 -11.56
N PRO A 166 -1.16 5.03 -12.75
CA PRO A 166 -1.41 6.38 -13.25
C PRO A 166 -2.88 6.78 -13.28
N VAL A 167 -3.78 5.82 -13.49
CA VAL A 167 -5.25 6.09 -13.51
C VAL A 167 -5.85 6.21 -12.10
N LEU A 168 -5.12 5.85 -11.05
CA LEU A 168 -5.50 5.99 -9.65
C LEU A 168 -4.66 7.03 -8.91
N ALA A 169 -3.58 7.47 -9.51
CA ALA A 169 -2.67 8.48 -8.98
C ALA A 169 -3.35 9.85 -8.91
N THR A 170 -3.04 10.60 -7.87
CA THR A 170 -3.50 11.99 -7.68
C THR A 170 -2.33 12.97 -7.48
N CYS A 171 -1.12 12.47 -7.34
CA CYS A 171 0.14 13.19 -7.24
C CYS A 171 1.28 12.25 -7.61
N ALA A 172 2.54 12.69 -7.64
CA ALA A 172 3.66 11.78 -7.88
C ALA A 172 4.14 11.13 -6.57
N ARG A 173 4.16 11.87 -5.47
CA ARG A 173 4.63 11.37 -4.16
C ARG A 173 3.71 11.82 -3.05
N ARG A 174 3.46 10.91 -2.11
CA ARG A 174 2.63 11.16 -0.94
C ARG A 174 3.27 10.60 0.32
N ALA A 175 3.21 11.35 1.39
CA ALA A 175 3.41 10.86 2.75
C ALA A 175 2.07 10.87 3.49
N THR A 176 1.68 9.73 4.05
CA THR A 176 0.47 9.60 4.86
C THR A 176 0.85 9.15 6.26
N VAL A 177 0.45 9.94 7.25
CA VAL A 177 0.72 9.70 8.66
C VAL A 177 -0.59 9.40 9.37
N ILE A 178 -0.69 8.22 9.98
CA ILE A 178 -1.86 7.77 10.74
C ILE A 178 -1.47 7.72 12.22
N GLY A 179 -2.09 8.57 13.02
CA GLY A 179 -1.79 8.69 14.44
C GLY A 179 -3.03 8.89 15.30
N ARG A 180 -2.83 9.17 16.60
CA ARG A 180 -3.92 9.41 17.53
C ARG A 180 -4.79 10.63 17.16
N GLY A 181 -4.21 11.58 16.43
CA GLY A 181 -4.91 12.77 15.93
C GLY A 181 -5.71 12.56 14.65
N GLY A 182 -5.70 11.34 14.10
CA GLY A 182 -6.32 11.02 12.82
C GLY A 182 -5.29 10.75 11.72
N LEU A 183 -5.70 11.00 10.48
CA LEU A 183 -4.89 10.85 9.27
C LEU A 183 -4.53 12.23 8.73
N ALA A 184 -3.26 12.41 8.38
CA ALA A 184 -2.75 13.55 7.64
C ALA A 184 -1.96 13.08 6.42
N SER A 185 -2.09 13.77 5.30
CA SER A 185 -1.32 13.51 4.09
C SER A 185 -0.63 14.78 3.61
N LEU A 186 0.56 14.61 3.05
CA LEU A 186 1.37 15.63 2.41
C LEU A 186 1.78 15.10 1.04
N THR A 187 1.72 15.92 0.00
CA THR A 187 2.05 15.55 -1.38
C THR A 187 3.19 16.40 -1.93
N ASP A 188 3.74 16.01 -3.07
CA ASP A 188 4.72 16.82 -3.79
C ASP A 188 4.11 18.13 -4.36
N GLU A 189 2.78 18.22 -4.48
CA GLU A 189 2.09 19.45 -4.82
C GLU A 189 2.09 20.49 -3.69
N ASP A 190 2.27 20.02 -2.44
CA ASP A 190 2.38 20.87 -1.24
C ASP A 190 3.80 21.40 -1.02
N ASP A 191 4.78 20.95 -1.84
CA ASP A 191 6.19 21.35 -1.70
C ASP A 191 6.51 22.59 -2.55
N PRO A 192 6.68 23.77 -1.92
CA PRO A 192 7.02 25.00 -2.65
C PRO A 192 8.42 24.98 -3.27
N PHE A 193 9.25 24.00 -2.91
CA PHE A 193 10.61 23.82 -3.43
C PHE A 193 10.74 22.58 -4.33
N ALA A 194 9.60 22.02 -4.80
CA ALA A 194 9.62 20.86 -5.67
C ALA A 194 10.54 21.07 -6.88
N GLY A 195 11.60 20.27 -6.99
CA GLY A 195 12.60 20.39 -8.06
C GLY A 195 13.58 21.55 -7.94
N LEU A 196 13.55 22.31 -6.83
CA LEU A 196 14.47 23.40 -6.54
C LEU A 196 15.38 23.03 -5.36
N GLU A 197 16.53 23.69 -5.27
CA GLU A 197 17.37 23.61 -4.08
C GLU A 197 16.74 24.49 -2.98
N PRO A 198 16.38 23.93 -1.80
CA PRO A 198 15.75 24.71 -0.74
C PRO A 198 16.73 25.70 -0.14
N PRO A 199 16.27 26.88 0.32
CA PRO A 199 17.13 27.83 1.00
C PRO A 199 17.67 27.26 2.30
N THR A 200 18.94 27.55 2.58
CA THR A 200 19.55 27.23 3.88
C THR A 200 19.50 28.45 4.81
N ALA A 201 19.31 28.19 6.10
CA ALA A 201 19.32 29.21 7.14
C ALA A 201 20.20 28.77 8.32
N PRO A 202 20.69 29.73 9.16
CA PRO A 202 21.33 29.38 10.42
C PRO A 202 20.38 28.54 11.31
N VAL A 203 20.97 27.70 12.17
CA VAL A 203 20.20 26.93 13.16
C VAL A 203 19.43 27.89 14.08
N GLY A 204 18.10 27.69 14.16
CA GLY A 204 17.21 28.48 15.01
C GLY A 204 17.07 27.94 16.45
N GLY A 205 16.00 28.33 17.13
CA GLY A 205 15.71 27.89 18.50
C GLY A 205 15.10 26.48 18.60
N PHE A 206 14.64 25.91 17.49
CA PHE A 206 13.99 24.60 17.43
C PHE A 206 14.58 23.74 16.32
N LEU A 207 14.61 22.43 16.56
CA LEU A 207 14.93 21.40 15.57
C LEU A 207 13.71 20.50 15.40
N TYR A 208 13.27 20.31 14.15
CA TYR A 208 12.16 19.45 13.82
C TYR A 208 12.66 18.22 13.08
N GLU A 209 12.18 17.03 13.47
CA GLU A 209 12.40 15.78 12.75
C GLU A 209 11.05 15.38 12.13
N PRO A 210 10.93 15.37 10.79
CA PRO A 210 9.73 14.92 10.12
C PRO A 210 9.46 13.43 10.35
N ASP A 211 8.19 13.02 10.22
CA ASP A 211 7.83 11.59 10.22
C ASP A 211 8.60 10.83 9.12
N GLY A 212 8.92 9.57 9.40
CA GLY A 212 9.65 8.72 8.46
C GLY A 212 8.98 8.58 7.09
N ALA A 213 7.65 8.67 7.00
CA ALA A 213 6.94 8.66 5.72
C ALA A 213 7.26 9.92 4.90
N VAL A 214 7.35 11.08 5.54
CA VAL A 214 7.74 12.35 4.90
C VAL A 214 9.17 12.27 4.37
N ILE A 215 10.09 11.73 5.18
CA ILE A 215 11.50 11.55 4.79
C ILE A 215 11.59 10.60 3.58
N ARG A 216 10.89 9.47 3.63
CA ARG A 216 10.89 8.47 2.55
C ARG A 216 10.24 8.99 1.26
N ALA A 217 9.20 9.80 1.37
CA ALA A 217 8.58 10.45 0.22
C ALA A 217 9.45 11.57 -0.38
N GLY A 218 10.52 12.00 0.31
CA GLY A 218 11.35 13.13 -0.09
C GLY A 218 10.61 14.47 -0.01
N LEU A 219 9.72 14.63 0.99
CA LEU A 219 8.86 15.81 1.17
C LEU A 219 9.26 16.66 2.40
N VAL A 220 10.53 16.58 2.81
CA VAL A 220 11.05 17.32 3.98
C VAL A 220 10.91 18.83 3.80
N THR A 221 11.11 19.33 2.59
CA THR A 221 10.99 20.75 2.23
C THR A 221 9.56 21.26 2.35
N ALA A 222 8.57 20.44 2.05
CA ALA A 222 7.16 20.79 2.23
C ALA A 222 6.81 21.02 3.71
N VAL A 223 7.33 20.20 4.63
CA VAL A 223 7.17 20.40 6.07
C VAL A 223 7.92 21.65 6.53
N ALA A 224 9.16 21.84 6.08
CA ALA A 224 9.98 22.98 6.47
C ALA A 224 9.38 24.34 6.08
N ALA A 225 8.57 24.40 5.04
CA ALA A 225 7.87 25.61 4.62
C ALA A 225 6.72 26.01 5.54
N GLY A 226 6.25 25.09 6.38
CA GLY A 226 5.10 25.28 7.31
C GLY A 226 5.49 25.52 8.78
N VAL A 227 6.79 25.52 9.12
CA VAL A 227 7.28 25.63 10.50
C VAL A 227 8.19 26.81 10.73
#